data_1a4b579c68a7f1bdd7a6d958b77befc3
#
_entry.id   1a4b579c68a7f1bdd7a6d958b77befc3
#
_cell.length_a   1.000
_cell.length_b   1.000
_cell.length_c   1.000
_cell.angle_alpha   90.00
_cell.angle_beta   90.00
_cell.angle_gamma   90.00
#
_symmetry.space_group_name_H-M   'P 1'
#
loop_
_entity.id
_entity.type
_entity.pdbx_description
1 polymer ?
#
loop_
_entity_poly.entity_id
_entity_poly.type
_entity_poly.pdbx_seq_one_letter_code
_entity_poly.pdbx_strand_id
1 'polypeptide(L)'
;MLEFYKTFEDGTRKIAEPEPGCWINAVAPTEEERNFLIEQIGILPEFVKSSLDEEESSHIDYDDDFRQVLIIFDYPSAENEDDDSIDSTYSTLPIGIVILKGYVVTISLYENWSILEMSQGRIKGMDTRLKTRFFLLLALRISQRFLICLRQIDRLSSRTETRLHQSVENDELIEMLGLEKSLVYFSTSLKSDEVTLSKIMRGKQIQLYEEDEDLLEDVMIEIHQAIEMCNIYSNTMAGTMDTFASIISNNMNQQ
;
A
#
# COMPACT_ATOMS: atom_id res chain seq x y z
N MET A 1 14.13 12.20 3.88
CA MET A 1 14.27 12.08 5.36
C MET A 1 14.59 10.66 5.72
N LEU A 2 15.68 10.44 6.48
CA LEU A 2 16.06 9.12 7.02
C LEU A 2 15.78 9.08 8.52
N GLU A 3 15.18 7.99 8.96
CA GLU A 3 14.95 7.70 10.37
C GLU A 3 15.36 6.26 10.67
N PHE A 4 15.84 6.02 11.88
CA PHE A 4 16.33 4.73 12.32
C PHE A 4 15.57 4.27 13.56
N TYR A 5 15.10 3.05 13.55
CA TYR A 5 14.33 2.45 14.65
C TYR A 5 14.94 1.11 15.03
N LYS A 6 14.98 0.81 16.31
CA LYS A 6 15.47 -0.48 16.79
C LYS A 6 14.60 -1.02 17.92
N THR A 7 14.37 -2.31 17.90
CA THR A 7 13.65 -3.01 18.96
C THR A 7 14.62 -3.45 20.05
N PHE A 8 14.30 -3.05 21.27
CA PHE A 8 14.95 -3.43 22.51
C PHE A 8 14.02 -4.29 23.36
N GLU A 9 14.43 -4.70 24.53
CA GLU A 9 13.61 -5.50 25.46
C GLU A 9 12.33 -4.77 25.89
N ASP A 10 12.38 -3.45 25.99
CA ASP A 10 11.29 -2.57 26.41
C ASP A 10 10.45 -2.01 25.24
N GLY A 11 10.75 -2.40 24.01
CA GLY A 11 10.00 -2.01 22.80
C GLY A 11 10.86 -1.38 21.71
N THR A 12 10.18 -0.93 20.64
CA THR A 12 10.83 -0.29 19.49
C THR A 12 10.88 1.22 19.67
N ARG A 13 12.05 1.80 19.45
CA ARG A 13 12.28 3.25 19.56
C ARG A 13 13.22 3.77 18.51
N LYS A 14 13.15 5.07 18.26
CA LYS A 14 14.06 5.78 17.37
C LYS A 14 15.46 5.84 17.95
N ILE A 15 16.46 5.64 17.10
CA ILE A 15 17.88 5.76 17.40
C ILE A 15 18.55 6.82 16.52
N ALA A 16 19.71 7.35 16.95
CA ALA A 16 20.37 8.45 16.24
C ALA A 16 21.13 8.00 14.98
N GLU A 17 21.71 6.80 15.02
CA GLU A 17 22.52 6.24 13.95
C GLU A 17 22.12 4.79 13.67
N PRO A 18 22.31 4.29 12.43
CA PRO A 18 21.96 2.91 12.11
C PRO A 18 22.88 1.93 12.81
N GLU A 19 22.31 0.90 13.38
CA GLU A 19 22.99 -0.22 14.02
C GLU A 19 22.46 -1.55 13.45
N PRO A 20 23.26 -2.63 13.47
CA PRO A 20 22.76 -3.95 13.10
C PRO A 20 21.48 -4.33 13.86
N GLY A 21 20.48 -4.81 13.15
CA GLY A 21 19.17 -5.15 13.68
C GLY A 21 18.18 -3.97 13.72
N CYS A 22 18.53 -2.81 13.19
CA CYS A 22 17.60 -1.68 13.07
C CYS A 22 16.77 -1.73 11.77
N TRP A 23 15.68 -1.01 11.79
CA TRP A 23 14.90 -0.61 10.65
C TRP A 23 15.29 0.80 10.23
N ILE A 24 15.58 0.96 8.93
CA ILE A 24 15.88 2.25 8.31
C ILE A 24 14.65 2.65 7.49
N ASN A 25 14.03 3.77 7.82
CA ASN A 25 12.92 4.33 7.08
C ASN A 25 13.38 5.54 6.26
N ALA A 26 13.27 5.44 4.94
CA ALA A 26 13.64 6.48 3.99
C ALA A 26 12.39 6.98 3.26
N VAL A 27 11.95 8.19 3.59
CA VAL A 27 10.83 8.86 2.92
C VAL A 27 11.35 10.04 2.12
N ALA A 28 11.02 10.06 0.82
CA ALA A 28 11.50 11.09 -0.11
C ALA A 28 12.99 11.40 0.08
N PRO A 29 13.89 10.40 0.03
CA PRO A 29 15.29 10.59 0.35
C PRO A 29 15.95 11.58 -0.61
N THR A 30 16.75 12.50 -0.07
CA THR A 30 17.60 13.37 -0.85
C THR A 30 18.68 12.58 -1.60
N GLU A 31 19.40 13.24 -2.51
CA GLU A 31 20.52 12.59 -3.21
C GLU A 31 21.60 12.11 -2.24
N GLU A 32 21.94 12.92 -1.24
CA GLU A 32 22.88 12.55 -0.18
C GLU A 32 22.40 11.36 0.64
N GLU A 33 21.12 11.32 0.98
CA GLU A 33 20.51 10.20 1.70
C GLU A 33 20.45 8.91 0.85
N ARG A 34 20.21 9.02 -0.47
CA ARG A 34 20.30 7.87 -1.39
C ARG A 34 21.73 7.34 -1.48
N ASN A 35 22.71 8.22 -1.59
CA ASN A 35 24.13 7.84 -1.59
C ASN A 35 24.52 7.16 -0.28
N PHE A 36 24.02 7.64 0.85
CA PHE A 36 24.22 6.98 2.15
C PHE A 36 23.64 5.55 2.17
N LEU A 37 22.43 5.34 1.65
CA LEU A 37 21.83 4.02 1.55
C LEU A 37 22.64 3.07 0.66
N ILE A 38 23.21 3.57 -0.44
CA ILE A 38 24.01 2.78 -1.38
C ILE A 38 25.42 2.52 -0.83
N GLU A 39 26.12 3.55 -0.38
CA GLU A 39 27.55 3.47 -0.05
C GLU A 39 27.81 2.99 1.39
N GLN A 40 26.98 3.40 2.35
CA GLN A 40 27.18 3.09 3.77
C GLN A 40 26.36 1.88 4.22
N ILE A 41 25.10 1.80 3.82
CA ILE A 41 24.24 0.66 4.17
C ILE A 41 24.48 -0.51 3.20
N GLY A 42 24.86 -0.22 1.96
CA GLY A 42 25.20 -1.21 0.94
C GLY A 42 24.04 -1.74 0.13
N ILE A 43 22.96 -0.95 -0.01
CA ILE A 43 21.81 -1.31 -0.85
C ILE A 43 22.22 -1.18 -2.32
N LEU A 44 21.79 -2.13 -3.14
CA LEU A 44 21.98 -2.06 -4.58
C LEU A 44 21.33 -0.81 -5.18
N PRO A 45 22.02 -0.04 -6.04
CA PRO A 45 21.49 1.20 -6.63
C PRO A 45 20.15 1.00 -7.36
N GLU A 46 20.00 -0.11 -8.08
CA GLU A 46 18.77 -0.48 -8.77
C GLU A 46 17.60 -0.70 -7.81
N PHE A 47 17.83 -1.22 -6.59
CA PHE A 47 16.80 -1.40 -5.58
C PHE A 47 16.29 -0.06 -5.02
N VAL A 48 17.19 0.89 -4.82
CA VAL A 48 16.82 2.26 -4.44
C VAL A 48 16.03 2.94 -5.55
N LYS A 49 16.47 2.78 -6.81
CA LYS A 49 15.79 3.37 -7.97
C LYS A 49 14.38 2.82 -8.15
N SER A 50 14.20 1.50 -8.13
CA SER A 50 12.89 0.86 -8.26
C SER A 50 11.94 1.26 -7.13
N SER A 51 12.44 1.40 -5.91
CA SER A 51 11.64 1.83 -4.75
C SER A 51 11.12 3.27 -4.85
N LEU A 52 11.73 4.11 -5.68
CA LEU A 52 11.38 5.51 -5.88
C LEU A 52 10.72 5.79 -7.25
N ASP A 53 10.34 4.76 -7.97
CA ASP A 53 9.58 4.87 -9.21
C ASP A 53 8.09 4.71 -8.91
N GLU A 54 7.30 5.77 -9.13
CA GLU A 54 5.85 5.77 -8.88
C GLU A 54 5.09 4.74 -9.71
N GLU A 55 5.64 4.33 -10.85
CA GLU A 55 5.02 3.38 -11.77
C GLU A 55 5.51 1.94 -11.56
N GLU A 56 6.39 1.71 -10.59
CA GLU A 56 6.90 0.37 -10.29
C GLU A 56 5.78 -0.53 -9.75
N SER A 57 5.60 -1.67 -10.39
CA SER A 57 4.60 -2.66 -9.98
C SER A 57 5.11 -3.52 -8.83
N SER A 58 4.19 -4.00 -7.99
CA SER A 58 4.51 -4.94 -6.91
C SER A 58 5.21 -6.19 -7.45
N HIS A 59 6.36 -6.51 -6.91
CA HIS A 59 7.16 -7.69 -7.24
C HIS A 59 8.20 -7.98 -6.16
N ILE A 60 8.84 -9.13 -6.27
CA ILE A 60 10.02 -9.50 -5.48
C ILE A 60 11.20 -9.72 -6.41
N ASP A 61 12.34 -9.16 -6.02
CA ASP A 61 13.64 -9.35 -6.68
C ASP A 61 14.69 -9.80 -5.67
N TYR A 62 15.64 -10.59 -6.11
CA TYR A 62 16.67 -11.16 -5.26
C TYR A 62 18.03 -11.16 -5.95
N ASP A 63 19.03 -10.65 -5.27
CA ASP A 63 20.42 -10.71 -5.71
C ASP A 63 21.22 -11.71 -4.87
N ASP A 64 21.73 -12.75 -5.54
CA ASP A 64 22.49 -13.84 -4.92
C ASP A 64 23.87 -13.39 -4.45
N ASP A 65 24.54 -12.51 -5.18
CA ASP A 65 25.92 -12.10 -4.93
C ASP A 65 25.98 -11.24 -3.65
N PHE A 66 25.04 -10.30 -3.53
CA PHE A 66 24.94 -9.41 -2.37
C PHE A 66 23.97 -9.89 -1.30
N ARG A 67 23.24 -10.96 -1.57
CA ARG A 67 22.23 -11.55 -0.66
C ARG A 67 21.24 -10.52 -0.15
N GLN A 68 20.67 -9.76 -1.08
CA GLN A 68 19.66 -8.76 -0.82
C GLN A 68 18.34 -9.17 -1.49
N VAL A 69 17.24 -8.83 -0.82
CA VAL A 69 15.88 -8.98 -1.35
C VAL A 69 15.26 -7.62 -1.43
N LEU A 70 14.68 -7.28 -2.59
CA LEU A 70 13.77 -6.16 -2.77
C LEU A 70 12.35 -6.71 -2.87
N ILE A 71 11.44 -6.15 -2.08
CA ILE A 71 10.00 -6.34 -2.24
C ILE A 71 9.41 -4.97 -2.56
N ILE A 72 8.79 -4.83 -3.72
CA ILE A 72 7.91 -3.71 -4.01
C ILE A 72 6.49 -4.13 -3.67
N PHE A 73 5.83 -3.34 -2.86
CA PHE A 73 4.47 -3.58 -2.39
C PHE A 73 3.65 -2.31 -2.52
N ASP A 74 2.44 -2.40 -3.05
CA ASP A 74 1.61 -1.24 -3.28
C ASP A 74 0.77 -0.92 -2.04
N TYR A 75 0.61 0.37 -1.75
CA TYR A 75 -0.24 0.85 -0.67
C TYR A 75 -1.25 1.89 -1.17
N PRO A 76 -2.43 2.00 -0.55
CA PRO A 76 -3.42 2.99 -0.94
C PRO A 76 -3.00 4.38 -0.51
N SER A 77 -3.20 5.37 -1.39
CA SER A 77 -2.95 6.77 -1.15
C SER A 77 -4.19 7.59 -1.49
N ALA A 78 -4.53 8.55 -0.64
CA ALA A 78 -5.57 9.55 -0.91
C ALA A 78 -4.90 10.87 -1.27
N GLU A 79 -5.38 11.54 -2.31
CA GLU A 79 -4.83 12.84 -2.71
C GLU A 79 -5.09 13.94 -1.66
N ASN A 80 -6.14 13.78 -0.84
CA ASN A 80 -6.49 14.69 0.26
C ASN A 80 -6.96 13.88 1.46
N GLU A 81 -6.04 13.48 2.34
CA GLU A 81 -6.37 12.69 3.54
C GLU A 81 -7.20 13.46 4.60
N ASP A 82 -7.18 14.79 4.58
CA ASP A 82 -7.80 15.66 5.59
C ASP A 82 -9.16 16.24 5.19
N ASP A 83 -9.67 15.92 4.00
CA ASP A 83 -10.88 16.54 3.50
C ASP A 83 -11.95 15.48 3.19
N ASP A 84 -13.07 15.51 3.94
CA ASP A 84 -14.34 14.88 3.56
C ASP A 84 -14.90 15.53 2.25
N SER A 85 -14.04 16.22 1.49
CA SER A 85 -14.42 16.88 0.26
C SER A 85 -14.71 15.88 -0.84
N ILE A 86 -15.62 16.32 -1.67
CA ILE A 86 -16.23 15.65 -2.81
C ILE A 86 -15.20 15.14 -3.86
N ASP A 87 -13.96 15.64 -3.81
CA ASP A 87 -12.89 15.34 -4.76
C ASP A 87 -11.88 14.28 -4.26
N SER A 88 -12.24 13.48 -3.26
CA SER A 88 -11.35 12.43 -2.74
C SER A 88 -11.17 11.30 -3.74
N THR A 89 -10.18 11.41 -4.61
CA THR A 89 -9.71 10.31 -5.45
C THR A 89 -8.65 9.53 -4.71
N TYR A 90 -8.67 8.21 -4.89
CA TYR A 90 -7.68 7.30 -4.35
C TYR A 90 -6.80 6.80 -5.47
N SER A 91 -5.52 6.69 -5.18
CA SER A 91 -4.53 6.06 -6.03
C SER A 91 -3.77 5.00 -5.23
N THR A 92 -2.79 4.39 -5.85
CA THR A 92 -1.86 3.48 -5.18
C THR A 92 -0.43 3.90 -5.49
N LEU A 93 0.45 3.71 -4.54
CA LEU A 93 1.87 4.03 -4.65
C LEU A 93 2.70 2.84 -4.17
N PRO A 94 3.89 2.63 -4.76
CA PRO A 94 4.79 1.59 -4.32
C PRO A 94 5.60 2.01 -3.09
N ILE A 95 5.89 1.03 -2.24
CA ILE A 95 6.93 1.11 -1.21
C ILE A 95 7.93 -0.01 -1.43
N GLY A 96 9.22 0.31 -1.42
CA GLY A 96 10.29 -0.67 -1.46
C GLY A 96 10.67 -1.12 -0.07
N ILE A 97 10.74 -2.44 0.14
CA ILE A 97 11.26 -3.06 1.35
C ILE A 97 12.51 -3.85 0.95
N VAL A 98 13.66 -3.40 1.44
CA VAL A 98 14.95 -4.08 1.19
C VAL A 98 15.35 -4.84 2.44
N ILE A 99 15.57 -6.15 2.27
CA ILE A 99 16.08 -7.03 3.32
C ILE A 99 17.52 -7.38 2.97
N LEU A 100 18.45 -7.00 3.85
CA LEU A 100 19.86 -7.29 3.72
C LEU A 100 20.47 -7.67 5.07
N LYS A 101 21.76 -8.04 5.07
CA LYS A 101 22.42 -8.42 6.30
C LYS A 101 22.46 -7.25 7.29
N GLY A 102 21.88 -7.44 8.45
CA GLY A 102 21.85 -6.44 9.53
C GLY A 102 20.70 -5.45 9.49
N TYR A 103 19.99 -5.29 8.35
CA TYR A 103 19.00 -4.24 8.20
C TYR A 103 17.73 -4.72 7.51
N VAL A 104 16.61 -4.10 7.85
CA VAL A 104 15.43 -3.97 7.02
C VAL A 104 15.27 -2.49 6.68
N VAL A 105 15.04 -2.17 5.41
CA VAL A 105 14.96 -0.78 4.93
C VAL A 105 13.64 -0.60 4.19
N THR A 106 12.90 0.43 4.53
CA THR A 106 11.72 0.87 3.78
C THR A 106 12.04 2.15 3.04
N ILE A 107 11.70 2.21 1.76
CA ILE A 107 11.97 3.35 0.89
C ILE A 107 10.67 3.72 0.19
N SER A 108 10.21 4.97 0.34
CA SER A 108 8.99 5.47 -0.28
C SER A 108 9.15 6.92 -0.73
N LEU A 109 8.32 7.32 -1.71
CA LEU A 109 8.28 8.70 -2.20
C LEU A 109 7.55 9.64 -1.24
N TYR A 110 6.55 9.10 -0.52
CA TYR A 110 5.70 9.88 0.38
C TYR A 110 5.56 9.16 1.72
N GLU A 111 5.19 9.92 2.74
CA GLU A 111 4.75 9.34 4.01
C GLU A 111 3.46 8.52 3.81
N ASN A 112 3.32 7.46 4.58
CA ASN A 112 2.11 6.66 4.57
C ASN A 112 1.75 6.18 5.97
N TRP A 113 0.45 5.94 6.18
CA TRP A 113 -0.11 5.55 7.47
C TRP A 113 0.47 4.25 8.02
N SER A 114 0.74 3.28 7.17
CA SER A 114 1.26 1.97 7.62
C SER A 114 2.67 2.12 8.19
N ILE A 115 3.53 2.93 7.57
CA ILE A 115 4.86 3.26 8.09
C ILE A 115 4.77 4.06 9.39
N LEU A 116 3.86 5.03 9.45
CA LEU A 116 3.65 5.83 10.66
C LEU A 116 3.22 4.96 11.84
N GLU A 117 2.29 4.02 11.64
CA GLU A 117 1.88 3.06 12.68
C GLU A 117 3.05 2.17 13.13
N MET A 118 3.86 1.69 12.18
CA MET A 118 5.06 0.90 12.48
C MET A 118 6.05 1.71 13.33
N SER A 119 6.28 2.99 12.99
CA SER A 119 7.23 3.86 13.69
C SER A 119 6.82 4.21 15.13
N GLN A 120 5.54 4.14 15.44
CA GLN A 120 5.05 4.36 16.82
C GLN A 120 5.41 3.22 17.77
N GLY A 121 5.92 2.11 17.27
CA GLY A 121 6.37 0.97 18.08
C GLY A 121 5.26 0.24 18.86
N ARG A 122 3.98 0.48 18.50
CA ARG A 122 2.81 -0.07 19.21
C ARG A 122 2.29 -1.37 18.61
N ILE A 123 2.86 -1.81 17.49
CA ILE A 123 2.40 -3.02 16.80
C ILE A 123 2.89 -4.25 17.54
N LYS A 124 1.94 -5.07 18.00
CA LYS A 124 2.25 -6.30 18.72
C LYS A 124 3.06 -7.25 17.85
N GLY A 125 4.14 -7.77 18.41
CA GLY A 125 5.01 -8.73 17.73
C GLY A 125 6.01 -8.11 16.76
N MET A 126 6.06 -6.79 16.64
CA MET A 126 7.06 -6.09 15.84
C MET A 126 8.44 -6.19 16.48
N ASP A 127 9.40 -6.66 15.71
CA ASP A 127 10.81 -6.70 16.06
C ASP A 127 11.64 -6.40 14.81
N THR A 128 12.41 -5.34 14.86
CA THR A 128 13.24 -4.88 13.71
C THR A 128 14.36 -5.87 13.34
N ARG A 129 14.68 -6.81 14.23
CA ARG A 129 15.64 -7.89 13.97
C ARG A 129 15.03 -9.04 13.16
N LEU A 130 13.71 -9.23 13.27
CA LEU A 130 12.94 -10.27 12.57
C LEU A 130 12.41 -9.70 11.23
N LYS A 131 13.27 -9.61 10.24
CA LYS A 131 13.02 -8.86 8.99
C LYS A 131 11.85 -9.39 8.18
N THR A 132 11.68 -10.70 8.08
CA THR A 132 10.51 -11.31 7.42
C THR A 132 9.23 -10.97 8.15
N ARG A 133 9.20 -11.12 9.46
CA ARG A 133 8.06 -10.75 10.29
C ARG A 133 7.72 -9.26 10.19
N PHE A 134 8.75 -8.41 10.17
CA PHE A 134 8.58 -6.96 9.95
C PHE A 134 7.85 -6.69 8.64
N PHE A 135 8.30 -7.30 7.53
CA PHE A 135 7.64 -7.16 6.23
C PHE A 135 6.19 -7.63 6.28
N LEU A 136 5.91 -8.80 6.85
CA LEU A 136 4.57 -9.35 6.92
C LEU A 136 3.62 -8.48 7.77
N LEU A 137 4.10 -7.91 8.86
CA LEU A 137 3.34 -6.95 9.67
C LEU A 137 3.03 -5.67 8.89
N LEU A 138 4.00 -5.16 8.13
CA LEU A 138 3.78 -4.02 7.24
C LEU A 138 2.75 -4.34 6.16
N ALA A 139 2.88 -5.48 5.49
CA ALA A 139 1.93 -5.94 4.48
C ALA A 139 0.52 -6.11 5.05
N LEU A 140 0.40 -6.62 6.28
CA LEU A 140 -0.89 -6.71 6.97
C LEU A 140 -1.51 -5.32 7.20
N ARG A 141 -0.72 -4.35 7.66
CA ARG A 141 -1.20 -2.97 7.86
C ARG A 141 -1.63 -2.31 6.56
N ILE A 142 -0.86 -2.50 5.49
CA ILE A 142 -1.22 -2.01 4.15
C ILE A 142 -2.55 -2.63 3.69
N SER A 143 -2.70 -3.93 3.83
CA SER A 143 -3.93 -4.65 3.44
C SER A 143 -5.14 -4.16 4.22
N GLN A 144 -5.01 -3.96 5.53
CA GLN A 144 -6.05 -3.38 6.37
C GLN A 144 -6.40 -1.94 5.99
N ARG A 145 -5.40 -1.16 5.56
CA ARG A 145 -5.63 0.20 5.07
C ARG A 145 -6.43 0.22 3.78
N PHE A 146 -6.17 -0.70 2.84
CA PHE A 146 -7.02 -0.90 1.66
C PHE A 146 -8.49 -1.13 2.04
N LEU A 147 -8.76 -1.99 3.03
CA LEU A 147 -10.13 -2.25 3.50
C LEU A 147 -10.80 -0.99 4.07
N ILE A 148 -10.05 -0.17 4.81
CA ILE A 148 -10.56 1.10 5.34
C ILE A 148 -10.93 2.06 4.19
N CYS A 149 -10.03 2.23 3.22
CA CYS A 149 -10.25 3.08 2.06
C CYS A 149 -11.43 2.59 1.20
N LEU A 150 -11.57 1.27 1.02
CA LEU A 150 -12.69 0.68 0.30
C LEU A 150 -14.05 0.98 0.97
N ARG A 151 -14.12 0.93 2.29
CA ARG A 151 -15.34 1.33 3.02
C ARG A 151 -15.65 2.82 2.87
N GLN A 152 -14.62 3.67 2.77
CA GLN A 152 -14.81 5.09 2.48
C GLN A 152 -15.34 5.31 1.07
N ILE A 153 -14.79 4.63 0.07
CA ILE A 153 -15.27 4.67 -1.32
C ILE A 153 -16.74 4.24 -1.38
N ASP A 154 -17.12 3.17 -0.70
CA ASP A 154 -18.51 2.69 -0.64
C ASP A 154 -19.45 3.74 -0.05
N ARG A 155 -19.05 4.39 1.04
CA ARG A 155 -19.84 5.48 1.66
C ARG A 155 -19.98 6.69 0.74
N LEU A 156 -18.92 7.11 0.07
CA LEU A 156 -18.94 8.22 -0.87
C LEU A 156 -19.84 7.88 -2.07
N SER A 157 -19.68 6.69 -2.64
CA SER A 157 -20.53 6.19 -3.72
C SER A 157 -22.02 6.22 -3.36
N SER A 158 -22.39 5.74 -2.18
CA SER A 158 -23.78 5.75 -1.70
C SER A 158 -24.33 7.17 -1.50
N ARG A 159 -23.50 8.10 -1.03
CA ARG A 159 -23.91 9.52 -0.91
C ARG A 159 -24.12 10.15 -2.28
N THR A 160 -23.23 9.90 -3.21
CA THR A 160 -23.31 10.44 -4.58
C THR A 160 -24.50 9.87 -5.32
N GLU A 161 -24.79 8.57 -5.18
CA GLU A 161 -25.99 7.93 -5.72
C GLU A 161 -27.26 8.59 -5.17
N THR A 162 -27.32 8.88 -3.87
CA THR A 162 -28.47 9.57 -3.27
C THR A 162 -28.67 10.96 -3.85
N ARG A 163 -27.61 11.71 -4.12
CA ARG A 163 -27.70 13.02 -4.78
C ARG A 163 -28.13 12.90 -6.24
N LEU A 164 -27.63 11.93 -6.97
CA LEU A 164 -28.06 11.64 -8.35
C LEU A 164 -29.56 11.33 -8.45
N HIS A 165 -30.13 10.67 -7.45
CA HIS A 165 -31.59 10.44 -7.40
C HIS A 165 -32.41 11.72 -7.18
N GLN A 166 -31.83 12.76 -6.58
CA GLN A 166 -32.51 14.05 -6.34
C GLN A 166 -32.38 15.00 -7.53
N SER A 167 -31.17 15.09 -8.08
CA SER A 167 -30.90 15.86 -9.30
C SER A 167 -29.74 15.21 -10.04
N VAL A 168 -29.89 15.00 -11.34
CA VAL A 168 -28.79 14.46 -12.15
C VAL A 168 -27.96 15.64 -12.63
N GLU A 169 -26.86 15.90 -11.93
CA GLU A 169 -25.88 16.92 -12.29
C GLU A 169 -24.58 16.27 -12.78
N ASN A 170 -23.82 17.01 -13.59
CA ASN A 170 -22.58 16.47 -14.13
C ASN A 170 -21.51 16.22 -13.06
N ASP A 171 -21.51 17.02 -12.00
CA ASP A 171 -20.51 16.94 -10.94
C ASP A 171 -20.61 15.60 -10.17
N GLU A 172 -21.83 15.12 -9.88
CA GLU A 172 -22.02 13.80 -9.27
C GLU A 172 -21.59 12.64 -10.17
N LEU A 173 -21.79 12.79 -11.47
CA LEU A 173 -21.33 11.78 -12.44
C LEU A 173 -19.79 11.76 -12.50
N ILE A 174 -19.15 12.92 -12.48
CA ILE A 174 -17.69 13.04 -12.46
C ILE A 174 -17.10 12.44 -11.16
N GLU A 175 -17.75 12.73 -10.03
CA GLU A 175 -17.35 12.14 -8.74
C GLU A 175 -17.46 10.61 -8.77
N MET A 176 -18.56 10.07 -9.29
CA MET A 176 -18.75 8.62 -9.40
C MET A 176 -17.69 7.99 -10.31
N LEU A 177 -17.34 8.62 -11.43
CA LEU A 177 -16.24 8.16 -12.29
C LEU A 177 -14.88 8.19 -11.59
N GLY A 178 -14.62 9.19 -10.75
CA GLY A 178 -13.41 9.26 -9.92
C GLY A 178 -13.32 8.11 -8.94
N LEU A 179 -14.42 7.75 -8.28
CA LEU A 179 -14.48 6.60 -7.38
C LEU A 179 -14.32 5.27 -8.13
N GLU A 180 -14.90 5.12 -9.30
CA GLU A 180 -14.71 3.95 -10.16
C GLU A 180 -13.24 3.78 -10.57
N LYS A 181 -12.58 4.87 -10.95
CA LYS A 181 -11.15 4.89 -11.27
C LYS A 181 -10.30 4.47 -10.06
N SER A 182 -10.65 4.95 -8.86
CA SER A 182 -9.99 4.54 -7.60
C SER A 182 -10.07 3.02 -7.38
N LEU A 183 -11.23 2.41 -7.64
CA LEU A 183 -11.41 0.96 -7.54
C LEU A 183 -10.57 0.18 -8.57
N VAL A 184 -10.39 0.73 -9.77
CA VAL A 184 -9.50 0.13 -10.78
C VAL A 184 -8.05 0.11 -10.30
N TYR A 185 -7.56 1.22 -9.75
CA TYR A 185 -6.22 1.27 -9.17
C TYR A 185 -6.05 0.28 -8.01
N PHE A 186 -7.01 0.23 -7.10
CA PHE A 186 -6.97 -0.70 -5.97
C PHE A 186 -6.98 -2.15 -6.43
N SER A 187 -7.88 -2.50 -7.35
CA SER A 187 -7.96 -3.87 -7.88
C SER A 187 -6.65 -4.30 -8.54
N THR A 188 -6.04 -3.42 -9.33
CA THR A 188 -4.77 -3.70 -10.02
C THR A 188 -3.64 -3.91 -9.01
N SER A 189 -3.48 -3.01 -8.05
CA SER A 189 -2.43 -3.10 -7.03
C SER A 189 -2.61 -4.28 -6.09
N LEU A 190 -3.83 -4.54 -5.62
CA LEU A 190 -4.12 -5.69 -4.74
C LEU A 190 -3.83 -7.03 -5.41
N LYS A 191 -4.16 -7.18 -6.70
CA LYS A 191 -3.84 -8.39 -7.46
C LYS A 191 -2.33 -8.55 -7.67
N SER A 192 -1.62 -7.45 -7.87
CA SER A 192 -0.17 -7.44 -7.97
C SER A 192 0.50 -7.83 -6.64
N ASP A 193 0.02 -7.29 -5.53
CA ASP A 193 0.47 -7.63 -4.18
C ASP A 193 0.20 -9.10 -3.84
N GLU A 194 -0.97 -9.62 -4.23
CA GLU A 194 -1.32 -11.04 -4.07
C GLU A 194 -0.32 -11.95 -4.79
N VAL A 195 0.03 -11.61 -6.03
CA VAL A 195 1.03 -12.36 -6.81
C VAL A 195 2.41 -12.32 -6.14
N THR A 196 2.81 -11.17 -5.62
CA THR A 196 4.08 -11.00 -4.90
C THR A 196 4.12 -11.87 -3.64
N LEU A 197 3.07 -11.84 -2.82
CA LEU A 197 2.96 -12.70 -1.62
C LEU A 197 2.95 -14.19 -1.98
N SER A 198 2.27 -14.57 -3.04
CA SER A 198 2.25 -15.96 -3.52
C SER A 198 3.64 -16.45 -3.96
N LYS A 199 4.44 -15.58 -4.55
CA LYS A 199 5.85 -15.88 -4.88
C LYS A 199 6.71 -16.03 -3.62
N ILE A 200 6.49 -15.19 -2.61
CA ILE A 200 7.18 -15.30 -1.32
C ILE A 200 6.85 -16.63 -0.64
N MET A 201 5.59 -17.05 -0.64
CA MET A 201 5.16 -18.34 -0.08
C MET A 201 5.84 -19.54 -0.72
N ARG A 202 6.02 -19.51 -2.04
CA ARG A 202 6.56 -20.62 -2.83
C ARG A 202 8.07 -20.56 -3.01
N GLY A 203 8.64 -19.37 -2.85
CA GLY A 203 10.05 -19.09 -3.08
C GLY A 203 10.92 -19.41 -1.86
N LYS A 204 12.23 -19.36 -2.10
CA LYS A 204 13.25 -19.51 -1.06
C LYS A 204 14.05 -18.23 -0.81
N GLN A 205 13.62 -17.13 -1.43
CA GLN A 205 14.32 -15.85 -1.35
C GLN A 205 14.24 -15.22 0.03
N ILE A 206 13.14 -15.49 0.74
CA ILE A 206 12.92 -15.04 2.11
C ILE A 206 12.72 -16.28 2.98
N GLN A 207 13.44 -16.33 4.09
CA GLN A 207 13.24 -17.40 5.07
C GLN A 207 11.95 -17.14 5.85
N LEU A 208 10.96 -18.02 5.68
CA LEU A 208 9.75 -18.08 6.48
C LEU A 208 9.99 -19.04 7.65
N TYR A 209 9.64 -18.59 8.84
CA TYR A 209 9.61 -19.41 10.04
C TYR A 209 8.17 -19.88 10.29
N GLU A 210 7.99 -20.97 11.03
CA GLU A 210 6.66 -21.51 11.32
C GLU A 210 5.72 -20.46 11.95
N GLU A 211 6.26 -19.59 12.80
CA GLU A 211 5.52 -18.48 13.40
C GLU A 211 5.09 -17.39 12.41
N ASP A 212 5.73 -17.30 11.24
CA ASP A 212 5.44 -16.33 10.19
C ASP A 212 4.40 -16.87 9.20
N GLU A 213 4.18 -18.18 9.12
CA GLU A 213 3.22 -18.80 8.21
C GLU A 213 1.79 -18.35 8.52
N ASP A 214 1.40 -18.34 9.79
CA ASP A 214 0.08 -17.85 10.23
C ASP A 214 -0.12 -16.37 9.88
N LEU A 215 0.92 -15.56 10.08
CA LEU A 215 0.87 -14.14 9.75
C LEU A 215 0.75 -13.90 8.24
N LEU A 216 1.45 -14.70 7.44
CA LEU A 216 1.34 -14.63 5.98
C LEU A 216 -0.07 -15.05 5.51
N GLU A 217 -0.67 -16.07 6.13
CA GLU A 217 -2.05 -16.45 5.87
C GLU A 217 -3.02 -15.32 6.19
N ASP A 218 -2.84 -14.64 7.32
CA ASP A 218 -3.66 -13.48 7.70
C ASP A 218 -3.56 -12.36 6.65
N VAL A 219 -2.37 -12.06 6.14
CA VAL A 219 -2.18 -11.07 5.07
C VAL A 219 -2.93 -11.49 3.80
N MET A 220 -2.82 -12.74 3.40
CA MET A 220 -3.51 -13.27 2.22
C MET A 220 -5.04 -13.18 2.35
N ILE A 221 -5.58 -13.47 3.52
CA ILE A 221 -7.02 -13.35 3.81
C ILE A 221 -7.48 -11.90 3.63
N GLU A 222 -6.75 -10.94 4.20
CA GLU A 222 -7.09 -9.50 4.10
C GLU A 222 -7.02 -9.00 2.64
N ILE A 223 -6.00 -9.43 1.88
CA ILE A 223 -5.88 -9.07 0.45
C ILE A 223 -7.01 -9.69 -0.37
N HIS A 224 -7.34 -10.94 -0.18
CA HIS A 224 -8.45 -11.59 -0.88
C HIS A 224 -9.78 -10.89 -0.58
N GLN A 225 -10.03 -10.54 0.68
CA GLN A 225 -11.21 -9.78 1.07
C GLN A 225 -11.26 -8.42 0.36
N ALA A 226 -10.13 -7.71 0.29
CA ALA A 226 -10.05 -6.41 -0.39
C ALA A 226 -10.32 -6.55 -1.90
N ILE A 227 -9.78 -7.57 -2.55
CA ILE A 227 -10.02 -7.85 -3.98
C ILE A 227 -11.51 -8.11 -4.22
N GLU A 228 -12.17 -8.92 -3.39
CA GLU A 228 -13.59 -9.19 -3.51
C GLU A 228 -14.45 -7.94 -3.31
N MET A 229 -14.12 -7.11 -2.32
CA MET A 229 -14.80 -5.84 -2.10
C MET A 229 -14.65 -4.89 -3.29
N CYS A 230 -13.45 -4.81 -3.90
CA CYS A 230 -13.26 -4.05 -5.13
C CYS A 230 -14.19 -4.53 -6.24
N ASN A 231 -14.30 -5.83 -6.45
CA ASN A 231 -15.15 -6.39 -7.50
C ASN A 231 -16.63 -6.10 -7.23
N ILE A 232 -17.10 -6.25 -6.00
CA ILE A 232 -18.49 -5.98 -5.62
C ILE A 232 -18.82 -4.51 -5.82
N TYR A 233 -17.98 -3.59 -5.33
CA TYR A 233 -18.20 -2.16 -5.43
C TYR A 233 -18.13 -1.66 -6.89
N SER A 234 -17.20 -2.19 -7.68
CA SER A 234 -17.10 -1.87 -9.12
C SER A 234 -18.35 -2.30 -9.87
N ASN A 235 -18.85 -3.50 -9.64
CA ASN A 235 -20.07 -4.00 -10.29
C ASN A 235 -21.30 -3.20 -9.86
N THR A 236 -21.43 -2.86 -8.60
CA THR A 236 -22.54 -2.04 -8.09
C THR A 236 -22.52 -0.65 -8.72
N MET A 237 -21.34 -0.04 -8.77
CA MET A 237 -21.14 1.30 -9.31
C MET A 237 -21.42 1.36 -10.82
N ALA A 238 -20.97 0.37 -11.58
CA ALA A 238 -21.27 0.24 -13.01
C ALA A 238 -22.77 0.14 -13.26
N GLY A 239 -23.51 -0.66 -12.48
CA GLY A 239 -24.96 -0.79 -12.55
C GLY A 239 -25.68 0.54 -12.25
N THR A 240 -25.21 1.29 -11.26
CA THR A 240 -25.72 2.64 -10.93
C THR A 240 -25.51 3.60 -12.10
N MET A 241 -24.31 3.64 -12.67
CA MET A 241 -24.00 4.52 -13.81
C MET A 241 -24.85 4.20 -15.05
N ASP A 242 -25.03 2.94 -15.37
CA ASP A 242 -25.90 2.51 -16.49
C ASP A 242 -27.35 2.94 -16.28
N THR A 243 -27.84 2.85 -15.06
CA THR A 243 -29.19 3.30 -14.70
C THR A 243 -29.36 4.79 -14.92
N PHE A 244 -28.42 5.61 -14.45
CA PHE A 244 -28.49 7.07 -14.63
C PHE A 244 -28.30 7.49 -16.09
N ALA A 245 -27.42 6.82 -16.83
CA ALA A 245 -27.29 7.07 -18.29
C ALA A 245 -28.62 6.82 -19.04
N SER A 246 -29.35 5.79 -18.66
CA SER A 246 -30.66 5.47 -19.21
C SER A 246 -31.72 6.54 -18.86
N ILE A 247 -31.71 7.04 -17.62
CA ILE A 247 -32.62 8.12 -17.17
C ILE A 247 -32.35 9.40 -17.94
N ILE A 248 -31.08 9.80 -18.10
CA ILE A 248 -30.67 10.99 -18.85
C ILE A 248 -31.16 10.88 -20.31
N SER A 249 -30.89 9.74 -20.94
CA SER A 249 -31.31 9.50 -22.34
C SER A 249 -32.81 9.58 -22.50
N ASN A 250 -33.60 9.03 -21.60
CA ASN A 250 -35.05 9.11 -21.62
C ASN A 250 -35.57 10.54 -21.42
N ASN A 251 -34.98 11.32 -20.55
CA ASN A 251 -35.36 12.72 -20.32
C ASN A 251 -35.06 13.61 -21.53
N MET A 252 -33.94 13.36 -22.23
CA MET A 252 -33.58 14.07 -23.46
C MET A 252 -34.53 13.74 -24.63
N ASN A 253 -35.06 12.52 -24.69
CA ASN A 253 -35.97 12.10 -25.76
C ASN A 253 -37.41 12.58 -25.53
N GLN A 254 -37.73 13.13 -24.36
CA GLN A 254 -39.08 13.67 -24.04
C GLN A 254 -39.17 15.18 -24.22
N GLN A 255 -38.09 15.86 -24.54
CA GLN A 255 -38.05 17.28 -24.92
C GLN A 255 -38.04 17.45 -26.45
#